data_39e75d5e930c29a92ee5e200b031a7ab
#
_entry.id   39e75d5e930c29a92ee5e200b031a7ab
#
_cell.length_a   1.000
_cell.length_b   1.000
_cell.length_c   1.000
_cell.angle_alpha   90.00
_cell.angle_beta   90.00
_cell.angle_gamma   90.00
#
_symmetry.space_group_name_H-M   'P 1'
#
loop_
_entity.id
_entity.type
_entity.pdbx_description
1 polymer ?
#
loop_
_entity_poly.entity_id
_entity_poly.type
_entity_poly.pdbx_seq_one_letter_code
_entity_poly.pdbx_strand_id
1 'polypeptide(L)'
;MGDEAMPQRRPKKIRRVQIGFNVLAQIVLILFLAGMVNAIAFKHYARWDFSRDQKYALSDKTKRFLKTIKGKMRIVVFFSPSTPITTDVQNLLTEYQYAAKGKIDIEHIDPERNLSRAKELFDKYKVVSDESLLVIDYQGRNKTVKASEMADVDQSGMAFGEGPRVSAFKGEQAITSAMMDLVAGKKNTLGYVIGHKEPPLSENTTISVLKAFIESENIKFQELNLFDVGAIPAELKTILMIGPQYDFSDREMKLLRDFWDKQGRILLLLDPAAKTPKLDAFLSELGVKVNDDRLMVFLRTGIQELALTRDVQAHFLGGNPVTKRLADVRALFFGGTSSLTLEPDRVRAANVRLDPLIQAEKGYFGETDYNSDNQAKFQTDAKAAGAPPTIGAAVERGASADERVQMNSSRLVVVSNATFVQDNAVTQDQQALDFISGGVNWLLSREQLIGIAPKISKPLIFTLNEDALRNLRWIVLVGMPLIFAALGAAVWWQRRV
;
A
#
# COMPACT_ATOMS: atom_id res chain seq x y z
N MET A 1 -65.59 68.92 32.60
CA MET A 1 -66.37 67.74 32.30
C MET A 1 -65.63 67.01 31.21
N GLY A 2 -64.74 66.13 31.53
CA GLY A 2 -64.00 65.31 30.52
C GLY A 2 -64.41 63.87 30.73
N ASP A 3 -64.93 63.30 29.66
CA ASP A 3 -65.31 61.85 29.60
C ASP A 3 -64.03 61.00 29.32
N GLU A 4 -63.48 60.29 30.32
CA GLU A 4 -62.47 59.29 30.15
C GLU A 4 -63.09 58.02 29.64
N ALA A 5 -62.84 57.68 28.39
CA ALA A 5 -63.24 56.40 27.81
C ALA A 5 -62.41 55.29 28.33
N MET A 6 -62.97 54.39 29.15
CA MET A 6 -62.34 53.17 29.66
C MET A 6 -61.96 52.21 28.51
N PRO A 7 -60.77 51.59 28.54
CA PRO A 7 -60.38 50.63 27.54
C PRO A 7 -61.21 49.34 27.71
N GLN A 8 -61.93 48.96 26.65
CA GLN A 8 -62.71 47.71 26.60
C GLN A 8 -61.77 46.48 26.74
N ARG A 9 -61.91 45.76 27.88
CA ARG A 9 -61.22 44.46 28.12
C ARG A 9 -61.82 43.42 27.16
N ARG A 10 -61.08 43.01 26.14
CA ARG A 10 -61.45 41.90 25.27
C ARG A 10 -61.79 40.64 26.10
N PRO A 11 -62.84 39.84 25.73
CA PRO A 11 -63.30 38.73 26.52
C PRO A 11 -62.24 37.64 26.64
N LYS A 12 -62.03 37.11 27.86
CA LYS A 12 -61.03 36.11 28.21
C LYS A 12 -61.02 34.86 27.30
N LYS A 13 -62.13 34.48 26.68
CA LYS A 13 -62.26 33.33 25.75
C LYS A 13 -61.44 33.55 24.45
N ILE A 14 -61.51 34.72 23.83
CA ILE A 14 -60.82 35.04 22.59
C ILE A 14 -59.27 35.01 22.80
N ARG A 15 -58.83 35.44 23.93
CA ARG A 15 -57.40 35.42 24.29
C ARG A 15 -56.85 34.01 24.46
N ARG A 16 -57.64 33.08 25.01
CA ARG A 16 -57.30 31.63 25.14
C ARG A 16 -57.21 30.95 23.78
N VAL A 17 -58.13 31.21 22.84
CA VAL A 17 -58.14 30.67 21.49
C VAL A 17 -56.91 31.20 20.71
N GLN A 18 -56.58 32.47 20.83
CA GLN A 18 -55.39 33.04 20.19
C GLN A 18 -54.09 32.45 20.74
N ILE A 19 -54.00 32.23 22.05
CA ILE A 19 -52.87 31.55 22.67
C ILE A 19 -52.75 30.09 22.17
N GLY A 20 -53.88 29.37 22.12
CA GLY A 20 -53.92 27.97 21.62
C GLY A 20 -53.49 27.88 20.15
N PHE A 21 -53.94 28.79 19.31
CA PHE A 21 -53.56 28.85 17.91
C PHE A 21 -52.07 29.17 17.73
N ASN A 22 -51.52 30.11 18.50
CA ASN A 22 -50.09 30.43 18.47
C ASN A 22 -49.23 29.27 18.92
N VAL A 23 -49.63 28.52 20.00
CA VAL A 23 -48.92 27.33 20.45
C VAL A 23 -48.96 26.25 19.38
N LEU A 24 -50.12 26.03 18.76
CA LEU A 24 -50.26 25.04 17.68
C LEU A 24 -49.35 25.41 16.50
N ALA A 25 -49.39 26.69 16.07
CA ALA A 25 -48.53 27.20 15.00
C ALA A 25 -47.02 27.06 15.31
N GLN A 26 -46.60 27.30 16.56
CA GLN A 26 -45.25 27.08 17.01
C GLN A 26 -44.85 25.60 16.97
N ILE A 27 -45.74 24.68 17.41
CA ILE A 27 -45.49 23.24 17.33
C ILE A 27 -45.31 22.79 15.88
N VAL A 28 -46.19 23.24 14.97
CA VAL A 28 -46.08 22.93 13.54
C VAL A 28 -44.78 23.45 12.94
N LEU A 29 -44.42 24.71 13.28
CA LEU A 29 -43.17 25.33 12.82
C LEU A 29 -41.92 24.55 13.32
N ILE A 30 -41.93 24.13 14.59
CA ILE A 30 -40.83 23.32 15.17
C ILE A 30 -40.71 21.96 14.47
N LEU A 31 -41.83 21.30 14.23
CA LEU A 31 -41.88 20.00 13.51
C LEU A 31 -41.37 20.17 12.07
N PHE A 32 -41.78 21.23 11.39
CA PHE A 32 -41.29 21.54 10.04
C PHE A 32 -39.81 21.82 10.03
N LEU A 33 -39.33 22.63 10.97
CA LEU A 33 -37.90 22.94 11.10
C LEU A 33 -37.07 21.69 11.41
N ALA A 34 -37.57 20.83 12.32
CA ALA A 34 -36.94 19.55 12.62
C ALA A 34 -36.89 18.64 11.38
N GLY A 35 -37.98 18.59 10.60
CA GLY A 35 -38.02 17.88 9.33
C GLY A 35 -37.05 18.42 8.31
N MET A 36 -36.92 19.76 8.18
CA MET A 36 -35.93 20.38 7.31
C MET A 36 -34.49 20.06 7.74
N VAL A 37 -34.18 20.23 9.03
CA VAL A 37 -32.85 19.90 9.57
C VAL A 37 -32.50 18.44 9.32
N ASN A 38 -33.46 17.54 9.58
CA ASN A 38 -33.26 16.11 9.32
C ASN A 38 -33.05 15.83 7.82
N ALA A 39 -33.82 16.47 6.93
CA ALA A 39 -33.64 16.30 5.48
C ALA A 39 -32.28 16.86 4.98
N ILE A 40 -31.84 17.99 5.52
CA ILE A 40 -30.52 18.57 5.22
C ILE A 40 -29.41 17.66 5.75
N ALA A 41 -29.52 17.19 6.99
CA ALA A 41 -28.57 16.26 7.59
C ALA A 41 -28.48 14.94 6.81
N PHE A 42 -29.60 14.41 6.35
CA PHE A 42 -29.63 13.22 5.50
C PHE A 42 -28.98 13.45 4.13
N LYS A 43 -29.19 14.60 3.53
CA LYS A 43 -28.64 14.95 2.20
C LYS A 43 -27.16 15.33 2.25
N HIS A 44 -26.67 15.88 3.38
CA HIS A 44 -25.30 16.32 3.60
C HIS A 44 -24.61 15.51 4.69
N TYR A 45 -24.93 14.24 4.79
CA TYR A 45 -24.34 13.34 5.77
C TYR A 45 -22.82 13.25 5.56
N ALA A 46 -22.07 13.70 6.55
CA ALA A 46 -20.61 13.56 6.61
C ALA A 46 -20.26 12.46 7.61
N ARG A 47 -19.59 11.43 7.14
CA ARG A 47 -19.14 10.33 7.98
C ARG A 47 -17.67 10.54 8.35
N TRP A 48 -17.37 10.52 9.63
CA TRP A 48 -16.02 10.64 10.14
C TRP A 48 -15.63 9.33 10.81
N ASP A 49 -14.48 8.79 10.41
CA ASP A 49 -13.91 7.62 11.04
C ASP A 49 -13.06 8.08 12.23
N PHE A 50 -13.55 7.82 13.43
CA PHE A 50 -12.86 8.08 14.70
C PHE A 50 -12.03 6.87 15.17
N SER A 51 -11.91 5.81 14.38
CA SER A 51 -11.01 4.72 14.72
C SER A 51 -9.56 5.22 14.76
N ARG A 52 -8.78 4.71 15.71
CA ARG A 52 -7.40 5.14 15.96
C ARG A 52 -6.51 5.04 14.71
N ASP A 53 -6.73 4.03 13.87
CA ASP A 53 -5.92 3.74 12.68
C ASP A 53 -6.64 4.07 11.38
N GLN A 54 -7.80 4.75 11.42
CA GLN A 54 -8.67 5.03 10.27
C GLN A 54 -8.86 3.77 9.40
N LYS A 55 -9.10 2.65 10.06
CA LYS A 55 -9.09 1.29 9.46
C LYS A 55 -9.98 1.16 8.24
N TYR A 56 -11.10 1.88 8.21
CA TYR A 56 -12.08 1.80 7.13
C TYR A 56 -12.08 3.05 6.22
N ALA A 57 -11.41 4.12 6.59
CA ALA A 57 -11.32 5.31 5.76
C ALA A 57 -10.57 5.00 4.46
N LEU A 58 -11.20 5.28 3.32
CA LEU A 58 -10.56 5.10 2.01
C LEU A 58 -9.43 6.11 1.83
N SER A 59 -8.35 5.66 1.22
CA SER A 59 -7.25 6.53 0.79
C SER A 59 -7.74 7.58 -0.21
N ASP A 60 -7.08 8.73 -0.26
CA ASP A 60 -7.44 9.78 -1.24
C ASP A 60 -7.26 9.31 -2.68
N LYS A 61 -6.41 8.32 -2.90
CA LYS A 61 -6.20 7.70 -4.22
C LYS A 61 -7.40 6.88 -4.63
N THR A 62 -7.91 6.01 -3.76
CA THR A 62 -9.14 5.26 -3.99
C THR A 62 -10.32 6.19 -4.23
N LYS A 63 -10.47 7.24 -3.41
CA LYS A 63 -11.53 8.26 -3.60
C LYS A 63 -11.45 8.96 -4.96
N ARG A 64 -10.24 9.31 -5.41
CA ARG A 64 -10.04 9.91 -6.75
C ARG A 64 -10.37 8.92 -7.86
N PHE A 65 -9.93 7.67 -7.75
CA PHE A 65 -10.25 6.63 -8.72
C PHE A 65 -11.76 6.40 -8.84
N LEU A 66 -12.48 6.27 -7.73
CA LEU A 66 -13.93 6.06 -7.72
C LEU A 66 -14.71 7.17 -8.48
N LYS A 67 -14.20 8.40 -8.48
CA LYS A 67 -14.78 9.50 -9.28
C LYS A 67 -14.64 9.28 -10.79
N THR A 68 -13.62 8.56 -11.24
CA THR A 68 -13.35 8.30 -12.67
C THR A 68 -14.22 7.18 -13.25
N ILE A 69 -14.85 6.36 -12.43
CA ILE A 69 -15.71 5.25 -12.88
C ILE A 69 -16.88 5.79 -13.69
N LYS A 70 -17.03 5.28 -14.92
CA LYS A 70 -18.12 5.62 -15.83
C LYS A 70 -19.15 4.49 -15.83
N GLY A 71 -20.35 4.71 -15.28
CA GLY A 71 -21.41 3.71 -15.21
C GLY A 71 -21.47 2.98 -13.87
N LYS A 72 -22.28 1.91 -13.81
CA LYS A 72 -22.51 1.11 -12.60
C LYS A 72 -21.53 -0.06 -12.53
N MET A 73 -21.05 -0.33 -11.35
CA MET A 73 -20.22 -1.48 -10.99
C MET A 73 -20.98 -2.30 -9.95
N ARG A 74 -21.02 -3.62 -10.11
CA ARG A 74 -21.66 -4.51 -9.15
C ARG A 74 -20.62 -5.31 -8.41
N ILE A 75 -20.76 -5.44 -7.11
CA ILE A 75 -19.92 -6.27 -6.26
C ILE A 75 -20.81 -7.30 -5.59
N VAL A 76 -20.51 -8.57 -5.80
CA VAL A 76 -21.18 -9.68 -5.13
C VAL A 76 -20.22 -10.26 -4.12
N VAL A 77 -20.63 -10.31 -2.87
CA VAL A 77 -19.81 -10.72 -1.72
C VAL A 77 -20.29 -12.08 -1.24
N PHE A 78 -19.44 -13.09 -1.36
CA PHE A 78 -19.69 -14.46 -0.92
C PHE A 78 -18.86 -14.72 0.35
N PHE A 79 -19.35 -14.21 1.46
CA PHE A 79 -18.67 -14.37 2.76
C PHE A 79 -19.60 -15.05 3.75
N SER A 80 -19.07 -16.07 4.42
CA SER A 80 -19.72 -16.64 5.61
C SER A 80 -19.48 -15.72 6.82
N PRO A 81 -20.43 -15.62 7.76
CA PRO A 81 -20.23 -14.92 9.03
C PRO A 81 -19.04 -15.43 9.85
N SER A 82 -18.63 -16.68 9.62
CA SER A 82 -17.47 -17.31 10.28
C SER A 82 -16.11 -16.84 9.75
N THR A 83 -16.06 -16.17 8.58
CA THR A 83 -14.81 -15.67 8.01
C THR A 83 -14.28 -14.48 8.81
N PRO A 84 -13.03 -14.50 9.29
CA PRO A 84 -12.50 -13.51 10.23
C PRO A 84 -12.59 -12.04 9.75
N ILE A 85 -12.56 -11.81 8.44
CA ILE A 85 -12.55 -10.46 7.84
C ILE A 85 -13.94 -10.00 7.34
N THR A 86 -14.99 -10.75 7.55
CA THR A 86 -16.34 -10.44 7.04
C THR A 86 -16.78 -9.03 7.42
N THR A 87 -16.67 -8.68 8.69
CA THR A 87 -17.04 -7.34 9.19
C THR A 87 -16.17 -6.25 8.60
N ASP A 88 -14.86 -6.50 8.47
CA ASP A 88 -13.92 -5.53 7.90
C ASP A 88 -14.22 -5.24 6.42
N VAL A 89 -14.53 -6.29 5.65
CA VAL A 89 -14.92 -6.17 4.24
C VAL A 89 -16.26 -5.44 4.09
N GLN A 90 -17.25 -5.75 4.91
CA GLN A 90 -18.56 -5.07 4.88
C GLN A 90 -18.43 -3.56 5.16
N ASN A 91 -17.67 -3.21 6.20
CA ASN A 91 -17.42 -1.83 6.55
C ASN A 91 -16.68 -1.08 5.43
N LEU A 92 -15.65 -1.71 4.89
CA LEU A 92 -14.88 -1.14 3.77
C LEU A 92 -15.77 -0.94 2.53
N LEU A 93 -16.56 -1.92 2.14
CA LEU A 93 -17.46 -1.82 0.98
C LEU A 93 -18.53 -0.74 1.17
N THR A 94 -19.00 -0.51 2.39
CA THR A 94 -19.90 0.60 2.72
C THR A 94 -19.24 1.94 2.41
N GLU A 95 -17.95 2.09 2.72
CA GLU A 95 -17.19 3.31 2.37
C GLU A 95 -17.02 3.47 0.85
N TYR A 96 -16.80 2.38 0.11
CA TYR A 96 -16.78 2.41 -1.35
C TYR A 96 -18.11 2.88 -1.94
N GLN A 97 -19.22 2.33 -1.45
CA GLN A 97 -20.57 2.71 -1.92
C GLN A 97 -20.84 4.19 -1.67
N TYR A 98 -20.48 4.67 -0.49
CA TYR A 98 -20.62 6.08 -0.14
C TYR A 98 -19.73 6.99 -1.01
N ALA A 99 -18.44 6.65 -1.17
CA ALA A 99 -17.50 7.45 -1.96
C ALA A 99 -17.82 7.45 -3.46
N ALA A 100 -18.37 6.36 -3.97
CA ALA A 100 -18.78 6.21 -5.38
C ALA A 100 -20.13 6.87 -5.72
N LYS A 101 -20.83 7.45 -4.74
CA LYS A 101 -22.12 8.17 -4.94
C LYS A 101 -23.16 7.36 -5.72
N GLY A 102 -23.39 6.09 -5.34
CA GLY A 102 -24.38 5.21 -5.92
C GLY A 102 -23.98 4.55 -7.25
N LYS A 103 -22.72 4.66 -7.68
CA LYS A 103 -22.20 3.94 -8.84
C LYS A 103 -21.84 2.46 -8.51
N ILE A 104 -21.72 2.11 -7.24
CA ILE A 104 -21.40 0.77 -6.80
C ILE A 104 -22.65 0.15 -6.15
N ASP A 105 -23.06 -0.99 -6.68
CA ASP A 105 -24.14 -1.83 -6.14
C ASP A 105 -23.53 -3.06 -5.48
N ILE A 106 -23.91 -3.34 -4.24
CA ILE A 106 -23.33 -4.41 -3.42
C ILE A 106 -24.41 -5.40 -3.04
N GLU A 107 -24.20 -6.67 -3.37
CA GLU A 107 -25.06 -7.79 -3.00
C GLU A 107 -24.27 -8.72 -2.06
N HIS A 108 -24.77 -8.92 -0.84
CA HIS A 108 -24.18 -9.84 0.13
C HIS A 108 -24.92 -11.18 0.09
N ILE A 109 -24.17 -12.25 -0.08
CA ILE A 109 -24.71 -13.62 -0.13
C ILE A 109 -23.93 -14.47 0.86
N ASP A 110 -24.63 -15.05 1.79
CA ASP A 110 -24.13 -16.12 2.63
C ASP A 110 -24.29 -17.45 1.89
N PRO A 111 -23.18 -18.08 1.43
CA PRO A 111 -23.27 -19.31 0.65
C PRO A 111 -23.90 -20.48 1.42
N GLU A 112 -23.81 -20.48 2.74
CA GLU A 112 -24.37 -21.53 3.59
C GLU A 112 -25.88 -21.39 3.73
N ARG A 113 -26.40 -20.15 3.76
CA ARG A 113 -27.83 -19.87 3.94
C ARG A 113 -28.58 -19.70 2.62
N ASN A 114 -27.92 -19.24 1.57
CA ASN A 114 -28.52 -18.92 0.27
C ASN A 114 -27.88 -19.75 -0.87
N LEU A 115 -27.82 -21.07 -0.69
CA LEU A 115 -27.13 -21.99 -1.60
C LEU A 115 -27.59 -21.86 -3.06
N SER A 116 -28.91 -21.77 -3.32
CA SER A 116 -29.44 -21.65 -4.67
C SER A 116 -28.95 -20.38 -5.38
N ARG A 117 -28.96 -19.24 -4.69
CA ARG A 117 -28.51 -17.97 -5.26
C ARG A 117 -26.99 -17.93 -5.42
N ALA A 118 -26.26 -18.49 -4.46
CA ALA A 118 -24.81 -18.62 -4.54
C ALA A 118 -24.41 -19.45 -5.77
N LYS A 119 -25.07 -20.62 -5.98
CA LYS A 119 -24.81 -21.49 -7.13
C LYS A 119 -25.10 -20.78 -8.47
N GLU A 120 -26.25 -20.11 -8.59
CA GLU A 120 -26.61 -19.35 -9.78
C GLU A 120 -25.50 -18.34 -10.18
N LEU A 121 -24.96 -17.62 -9.18
CA LEU A 121 -23.94 -16.60 -9.41
C LEU A 121 -22.55 -17.21 -9.61
N PHE A 122 -22.23 -18.32 -8.97
CA PHE A 122 -21.00 -19.06 -9.23
C PHE A 122 -20.96 -19.55 -10.68
N ASP A 123 -22.06 -20.12 -11.17
CA ASP A 123 -22.20 -20.55 -12.57
C ASP A 123 -22.08 -19.36 -13.53
N LYS A 124 -22.74 -18.24 -13.21
CA LYS A 124 -22.70 -17.01 -14.00
C LYS A 124 -21.28 -16.43 -14.13
N TYR A 125 -20.57 -16.34 -13.02
CA TYR A 125 -19.22 -15.73 -12.96
C TYR A 125 -18.09 -16.74 -13.12
N LYS A 126 -18.42 -18.03 -13.31
CA LYS A 126 -17.45 -19.14 -13.43
C LYS A 126 -16.49 -19.21 -12.25
N VAL A 127 -17.02 -19.00 -11.05
CA VAL A 127 -16.23 -19.04 -9.82
C VAL A 127 -15.99 -20.49 -9.44
N VAL A 128 -14.72 -20.85 -9.28
CA VAL A 128 -14.28 -22.14 -8.74
C VAL A 128 -13.42 -21.82 -7.51
N SER A 129 -14.04 -21.82 -6.34
CA SER A 129 -13.33 -21.59 -5.09
C SER A 129 -14.16 -22.09 -3.92
N ASP A 130 -13.51 -22.65 -2.94
CA ASP A 130 -14.04 -23.11 -1.65
C ASP A 130 -13.82 -22.08 -0.52
N GLU A 131 -13.15 -20.98 -0.81
CA GLU A 131 -12.93 -19.89 0.16
C GLU A 131 -13.88 -18.70 -0.06
N SER A 132 -14.09 -17.91 0.98
CA SER A 132 -14.82 -16.64 0.90
C SER A 132 -14.15 -15.67 -0.09
N LEU A 133 -14.97 -15.05 -0.94
CA LEU A 133 -14.51 -14.15 -2.00
C LEU A 133 -15.54 -13.09 -2.34
N LEU A 134 -15.10 -12.08 -3.08
CA LEU A 134 -16.02 -11.17 -3.76
C LEU A 134 -15.77 -11.16 -5.27
N VAL A 135 -16.83 -10.93 -6.04
CA VAL A 135 -16.78 -10.77 -7.49
C VAL A 135 -17.16 -9.33 -7.83
N ILE A 136 -16.29 -8.67 -8.57
CA ILE A 136 -16.55 -7.32 -9.10
C ILE A 136 -16.92 -7.47 -10.57
N ASP A 137 -18.10 -6.96 -10.96
CA ASP A 137 -18.62 -6.97 -12.33
C ASP A 137 -18.73 -5.53 -12.83
N TYR A 138 -18.09 -5.25 -13.96
CA TYR A 138 -18.10 -3.96 -14.61
C TYR A 138 -18.16 -4.10 -16.13
N GLN A 139 -19.24 -3.63 -16.75
CA GLN A 139 -19.45 -3.65 -18.21
C GLN A 139 -19.25 -5.05 -18.83
N GLY A 140 -19.78 -6.10 -18.19
CA GLY A 140 -19.68 -7.47 -18.66
C GLY A 140 -18.33 -8.16 -18.43
N ARG A 141 -17.40 -7.50 -17.76
CA ARG A 141 -16.13 -8.08 -17.29
C ARG A 141 -16.21 -8.30 -15.81
N ASN A 142 -15.72 -9.42 -15.34
CA ASN A 142 -15.67 -9.70 -13.91
C ASN A 142 -14.26 -10.04 -13.43
N LYS A 143 -14.02 -9.82 -12.15
CA LYS A 143 -12.82 -10.21 -11.44
C LYS A 143 -13.17 -10.67 -10.04
N THR A 144 -12.55 -11.76 -9.64
CA THR A 144 -12.68 -12.32 -8.29
C THR A 144 -11.55 -11.82 -7.42
N VAL A 145 -11.85 -11.51 -6.16
CA VAL A 145 -10.88 -11.19 -5.11
C VAL A 145 -11.15 -12.12 -3.93
N LYS A 146 -10.19 -12.92 -3.57
CA LYS A 146 -10.30 -13.91 -2.50
C LYS A 146 -10.05 -13.30 -1.12
N ALA A 147 -10.57 -13.93 -0.08
CA ALA A 147 -10.35 -13.51 1.32
C ALA A 147 -8.86 -13.51 1.67
N SER A 148 -8.11 -14.50 1.19
CA SER A 148 -6.65 -14.61 1.34
C SER A 148 -5.87 -13.46 0.71
N GLU A 149 -6.39 -12.83 -0.35
CA GLU A 149 -5.80 -11.64 -0.96
C GLU A 149 -6.09 -10.34 -0.16
N MET A 150 -7.12 -10.36 0.68
CA MET A 150 -7.59 -9.19 1.45
C MET A 150 -7.03 -9.13 2.86
N ALA A 151 -6.42 -10.20 3.39
CA ALA A 151 -5.86 -10.18 4.73
C ALA A 151 -4.76 -11.21 4.91
N ASP A 152 -3.77 -10.86 5.72
CA ASP A 152 -2.84 -11.82 6.28
C ASP A 152 -3.40 -12.31 7.61
N VAL A 153 -3.46 -13.62 7.78
CA VAL A 153 -4.01 -14.27 8.97
C VAL A 153 -2.89 -15.00 9.71
N ASP A 154 -2.63 -14.61 10.94
CA ASP A 154 -1.69 -15.30 11.83
C ASP A 154 -2.40 -16.48 12.49
N GLN A 155 -1.89 -17.66 12.25
CA GLN A 155 -2.38 -18.92 12.81
C GLN A 155 -1.51 -19.45 13.96
N SER A 156 -0.45 -18.74 14.35
CA SER A 156 0.50 -19.19 15.36
C SER A 156 -0.13 -19.44 16.74
N GLY A 157 -1.21 -18.73 17.07
CA GLY A 157 -1.97 -18.91 18.30
C GLY A 157 -2.86 -20.17 18.35
N MET A 158 -3.12 -20.82 17.21
CA MET A 158 -4.02 -21.99 17.16
C MET A 158 -3.51 -23.16 17.99
N ALA A 159 -2.19 -23.35 18.09
CA ALA A 159 -1.58 -24.36 18.93
C ALA A 159 -1.86 -24.17 20.43
N PHE A 160 -2.24 -22.95 20.83
CA PHE A 160 -2.57 -22.57 22.22
C PHE A 160 -4.08 -22.36 22.43
N GLY A 161 -4.93 -22.79 21.48
CA GLY A 161 -6.38 -22.66 21.54
C GLY A 161 -6.90 -21.25 21.23
N GLU A 162 -6.08 -20.36 20.71
CA GLU A 162 -6.50 -19.05 20.23
C GLU A 162 -7.01 -19.16 18.78
N GLY A 163 -8.05 -18.40 18.44
CA GLY A 163 -8.54 -18.33 17.06
C GLY A 163 -7.58 -17.61 16.11
N PRO A 164 -7.74 -17.77 14.79
CA PRO A 164 -6.93 -17.07 13.80
C PRO A 164 -7.06 -15.55 13.97
N ARG A 165 -5.94 -14.83 13.95
CA ARG A 165 -5.89 -13.37 14.11
C ARG A 165 -5.51 -12.70 12.80
N VAL A 166 -6.24 -11.66 12.41
CA VAL A 166 -5.88 -10.83 11.25
C VAL A 166 -4.69 -9.94 11.64
N SER A 167 -3.53 -10.21 11.06
CA SER A 167 -2.29 -9.45 11.29
C SER A 167 -2.22 -8.19 10.42
N ALA A 168 -2.69 -8.27 9.16
CA ALA A 168 -2.80 -7.13 8.28
C ALA A 168 -4.05 -7.23 7.41
N PHE A 169 -4.77 -6.09 7.23
CA PHE A 169 -5.93 -6.01 6.36
C PHE A 169 -5.57 -5.22 5.09
N LYS A 170 -5.61 -5.89 3.95
CA LYS A 170 -5.25 -5.40 2.61
C LYS A 170 -6.47 -5.18 1.71
N GLY A 171 -7.69 -5.22 2.26
CA GLY A 171 -8.94 -5.18 1.50
C GLY A 171 -9.05 -3.99 0.55
N GLU A 172 -8.64 -2.79 0.98
CA GLU A 172 -8.67 -1.62 0.12
C GLU A 172 -7.75 -1.77 -1.09
N GLN A 173 -6.54 -2.27 -0.90
CA GLN A 173 -5.58 -2.50 -1.97
C GLN A 173 -6.12 -3.52 -2.96
N ALA A 174 -6.54 -4.70 -2.50
CA ALA A 174 -7.03 -5.79 -3.34
C ALA A 174 -8.27 -5.38 -4.16
N ILE A 175 -9.27 -4.77 -3.51
CA ILE A 175 -10.52 -4.35 -4.15
C ILE A 175 -10.27 -3.22 -5.15
N THR A 176 -9.49 -2.19 -4.78
CA THR A 176 -9.20 -1.08 -5.68
C THR A 176 -8.40 -1.54 -6.89
N SER A 177 -7.40 -2.41 -6.71
CA SER A 177 -6.63 -3.01 -7.81
C SER A 177 -7.54 -3.74 -8.79
N ALA A 178 -8.42 -4.61 -8.28
CA ALA A 178 -9.36 -5.34 -9.10
C ALA A 178 -10.32 -4.43 -9.88
N MET A 179 -10.83 -3.38 -9.24
CA MET A 179 -11.67 -2.37 -9.91
C MET A 179 -10.91 -1.62 -11.01
N MET A 180 -9.67 -1.22 -10.75
CA MET A 180 -8.84 -0.51 -11.72
C MET A 180 -8.56 -1.36 -12.95
N ASP A 181 -8.25 -2.64 -12.76
CA ASP A 181 -8.03 -3.58 -13.85
C ASP A 181 -9.26 -3.75 -14.73
N LEU A 182 -10.44 -3.82 -14.12
CA LEU A 182 -11.70 -3.90 -14.86
C LEU A 182 -11.99 -2.62 -15.64
N VAL A 183 -11.70 -1.46 -15.06
CA VAL A 183 -11.90 -0.16 -15.71
C VAL A 183 -10.88 0.05 -16.83
N ALA A 184 -9.62 -0.32 -16.63
CA ALA A 184 -8.57 -0.21 -17.63
C ALA A 184 -8.81 -1.14 -18.84
N GLY A 185 -9.44 -2.30 -18.63
CA GLY A 185 -9.81 -3.25 -19.68
C GLY A 185 -8.65 -4.02 -20.32
N LYS A 186 -7.43 -3.82 -19.85
CA LYS A 186 -6.22 -4.51 -20.34
C LYS A 186 -5.63 -5.37 -19.22
N LYS A 187 -5.21 -6.57 -19.54
CA LYS A 187 -4.37 -7.38 -18.67
C LYS A 187 -2.96 -6.80 -18.70
N ASN A 188 -2.42 -6.44 -17.54
CA ASN A 188 -1.02 -6.06 -17.45
C ASN A 188 -0.17 -7.34 -17.56
N THR A 189 0.74 -7.34 -18.51
CA THR A 189 1.69 -8.45 -18.70
C THR A 189 3.09 -7.92 -18.45
N LEU A 190 3.85 -8.63 -17.63
CA LEU A 190 5.24 -8.35 -17.31
C LEU A 190 6.10 -9.41 -18.03
N GLY A 191 6.95 -8.97 -18.96
CA GLY A 191 7.90 -9.87 -19.60
C GLY A 191 8.99 -10.26 -18.59
N TYR A 192 9.16 -11.55 -18.35
CA TYR A 192 10.24 -12.05 -17.51
C TYR A 192 11.37 -12.57 -18.40
N VAL A 193 12.50 -11.91 -18.37
CA VAL A 193 13.66 -12.29 -19.21
C VAL A 193 14.27 -13.56 -18.64
N ILE A 194 14.52 -14.52 -19.54
CA ILE A 194 15.16 -15.80 -19.25
C ILE A 194 16.26 -16.06 -20.27
N GLY A 195 17.19 -16.96 -19.94
CA GLY A 195 18.29 -17.39 -20.81
C GLY A 195 19.67 -17.10 -20.26
N HIS A 196 19.77 -16.25 -19.22
CA HIS A 196 21.04 -15.86 -18.60
C HIS A 196 21.16 -16.40 -17.18
N LYS A 197 20.50 -17.54 -16.91
CA LYS A 197 20.45 -18.25 -15.62
C LYS A 197 19.69 -17.51 -14.52
N GLU A 198 18.69 -16.73 -14.92
CA GLU A 198 17.72 -16.15 -14.00
C GLU A 198 16.93 -17.25 -13.27
N PRO A 199 16.43 -17.03 -12.05
CA PRO A 199 15.57 -17.99 -11.35
C PRO A 199 14.33 -18.33 -12.18
N PRO A 200 13.98 -19.62 -12.36
CA PRO A 200 12.79 -19.99 -13.14
C PRO A 200 11.50 -19.60 -12.43
N LEU A 201 10.43 -19.32 -13.19
CA LEU A 201 9.09 -18.98 -12.67
C LEU A 201 8.24 -20.22 -12.31
N SER A 202 8.85 -21.39 -12.17
CA SER A 202 8.14 -22.63 -11.76
C SER A 202 7.76 -22.62 -10.27
N GLU A 203 6.95 -23.59 -9.83
CA GLU A 203 6.68 -23.80 -8.41
C GLU A 203 7.94 -24.32 -7.70
N ASN A 204 8.09 -23.97 -6.42
CA ASN A 204 9.23 -24.35 -5.57
C ASN A 204 10.60 -23.82 -6.03
N THR A 205 10.62 -22.60 -6.56
CA THR A 205 11.86 -21.87 -6.88
C THR A 205 12.18 -20.84 -5.82
N THR A 206 13.35 -20.20 -5.94
CA THR A 206 13.81 -19.19 -4.99
C THR A 206 13.03 -17.88 -5.03
N ILE A 207 12.10 -17.70 -5.98
CA ILE A 207 11.27 -16.49 -6.17
C ILE A 207 9.77 -16.81 -6.24
N SER A 208 9.34 -17.92 -5.63
CA SER A 208 7.93 -18.35 -5.68
C SER A 208 7.00 -17.37 -4.96
N VAL A 209 7.43 -16.80 -3.84
CA VAL A 209 6.69 -15.78 -3.09
C VAL A 209 6.54 -14.50 -3.91
N LEU A 210 7.61 -14.04 -4.55
CA LEU A 210 7.57 -12.88 -5.44
C LEU A 210 6.60 -13.09 -6.60
N LYS A 211 6.65 -14.27 -7.25
CA LYS A 211 5.73 -14.62 -8.32
C LYS A 211 4.28 -14.56 -7.86
N ALA A 212 3.94 -15.26 -6.78
CA ALA A 212 2.59 -15.27 -6.24
C ALA A 212 2.11 -13.86 -5.87
N PHE A 213 3.00 -13.04 -5.28
CA PHE A 213 2.70 -11.66 -4.93
C PHE A 213 2.37 -10.80 -6.16
N ILE A 214 3.18 -10.84 -7.23
CA ILE A 214 2.93 -10.07 -8.45
C ILE A 214 1.65 -10.55 -9.16
N GLU A 215 1.39 -11.86 -9.18
CA GLU A 215 0.17 -12.42 -9.75
C GLU A 215 -1.08 -12.01 -8.95
N SER A 216 -0.98 -11.86 -7.62
CA SER A 216 -2.07 -11.35 -6.79
C SER A 216 -2.41 -9.88 -7.08
N GLU A 217 -1.43 -9.11 -7.55
CA GLU A 217 -1.61 -7.73 -8.06
C GLU A 217 -2.24 -7.69 -9.48
N ASN A 218 -2.74 -8.83 -9.98
CA ASN A 218 -3.31 -9.00 -11.32
C ASN A 218 -2.34 -8.65 -12.47
N ILE A 219 -1.11 -9.03 -12.31
CA ILE A 219 -0.07 -8.91 -13.32
C ILE A 219 0.34 -10.32 -13.72
N LYS A 220 0.30 -10.64 -15.01
CA LYS A 220 0.72 -11.92 -15.52
C LYS A 220 2.17 -11.87 -15.97
N PHE A 221 2.91 -12.92 -15.66
CA PHE A 221 4.23 -13.12 -16.26
C PHE A 221 4.11 -13.75 -17.66
N GLN A 222 4.98 -13.30 -18.54
CA GLN A 222 5.26 -13.91 -19.82
C GLN A 222 6.77 -14.09 -19.94
N GLU A 223 7.25 -15.32 -19.96
CA GLU A 223 8.66 -15.60 -20.18
C GLU A 223 9.11 -15.07 -21.54
N LEU A 224 10.27 -14.45 -21.57
CA LEU A 224 10.86 -13.78 -22.71
C LEU A 224 12.33 -14.19 -22.84
N ASN A 225 12.60 -15.11 -23.75
CA ASN A 225 13.97 -15.42 -24.14
C ASN A 225 14.41 -14.46 -25.27
N LEU A 226 15.33 -13.55 -24.98
CA LEU A 226 15.80 -12.56 -25.95
C LEU A 226 16.56 -13.19 -27.11
N PHE A 227 17.16 -14.36 -26.94
CA PHE A 227 17.83 -15.09 -27.99
C PHE A 227 16.87 -15.57 -29.07
N ASP A 228 15.65 -15.99 -28.69
CA ASP A 228 14.68 -16.61 -29.56
C ASP A 228 13.82 -15.61 -30.35
N VAL A 229 13.76 -14.34 -29.88
CA VAL A 229 12.90 -13.34 -30.51
C VAL A 229 13.64 -12.38 -31.42
N GLY A 230 12.97 -11.96 -32.50
CA GLY A 230 13.48 -10.94 -33.42
C GLY A 230 13.26 -9.50 -32.91
N ALA A 231 12.25 -9.31 -32.07
CA ALA A 231 11.91 -8.07 -31.38
C ALA A 231 11.13 -8.41 -30.11
N ILE A 232 11.23 -7.55 -29.09
CA ILE A 232 10.37 -7.68 -27.90
C ILE A 232 8.93 -7.38 -28.33
N PRO A 233 7.95 -8.26 -27.99
CA PRO A 233 6.56 -8.10 -28.37
C PRO A 233 5.99 -6.74 -27.96
N ALA A 234 5.26 -6.07 -28.85
CA ALA A 234 4.76 -4.71 -28.64
C ALA A 234 3.75 -4.58 -27.49
N GLU A 235 3.11 -5.69 -27.11
CA GLU A 235 2.23 -5.80 -25.95
C GLU A 235 2.99 -5.76 -24.61
N LEU A 236 4.26 -6.18 -24.60
CA LEU A 236 5.13 -6.12 -23.42
C LEU A 236 5.72 -4.71 -23.29
N LYS A 237 5.13 -3.92 -22.41
CA LYS A 237 5.64 -2.56 -22.12
C LYS A 237 6.65 -2.55 -20.99
N THR A 238 6.69 -3.58 -20.19
CA THR A 238 7.56 -3.69 -19.01
C THR A 238 8.20 -5.07 -18.99
N ILE A 239 9.50 -5.12 -18.74
CA ILE A 239 10.26 -6.35 -18.56
C ILE A 239 10.94 -6.36 -17.18
N LEU A 240 11.10 -7.56 -16.65
CA LEU A 240 11.76 -7.86 -15.39
C LEU A 240 12.97 -8.76 -15.65
N MET A 241 14.13 -8.42 -15.13
CA MET A 241 15.36 -9.22 -15.14
C MET A 241 15.83 -9.39 -13.70
N ILE A 242 16.00 -10.63 -13.23
CA ILE A 242 16.43 -10.94 -11.86
C ILE A 242 17.74 -11.73 -11.90
N GLY A 243 18.82 -11.08 -11.52
CA GLY A 243 20.12 -11.70 -11.31
C GLY A 243 20.67 -12.45 -12.53
N PRO A 244 20.73 -11.85 -13.74
CA PRO A 244 21.37 -12.49 -14.88
C PRO A 244 22.83 -12.78 -14.54
N GLN A 245 23.25 -14.03 -14.69
CA GLN A 245 24.62 -14.48 -14.35
C GLN A 245 25.53 -14.57 -15.57
N TYR A 246 24.97 -14.58 -16.78
CA TYR A 246 25.71 -14.55 -18.04
C TYR A 246 25.48 -13.22 -18.77
N ASP A 247 26.51 -12.73 -19.44
CA ASP A 247 26.41 -11.49 -20.22
C ASP A 247 25.56 -11.70 -21.49
N PHE A 248 24.95 -10.63 -21.91
CA PHE A 248 24.09 -10.59 -23.10
C PHE A 248 24.90 -10.55 -24.39
N SER A 249 24.40 -11.17 -25.44
CA SER A 249 24.97 -11.03 -26.78
C SER A 249 24.73 -9.62 -27.33
N ASP A 250 25.49 -9.21 -28.35
CA ASP A 250 25.32 -7.88 -28.98
C ASP A 250 23.91 -7.73 -29.60
N ARG A 251 23.32 -8.84 -30.09
CA ARG A 251 21.97 -8.86 -30.61
C ARG A 251 20.94 -8.58 -29.52
N GLU A 252 21.08 -9.22 -28.38
CA GLU A 252 20.17 -9.04 -27.23
C GLU A 252 20.29 -7.63 -26.65
N MET A 253 21.51 -7.11 -26.55
CA MET A 253 21.73 -5.73 -26.12
C MET A 253 21.13 -4.72 -27.09
N LYS A 254 21.16 -5.00 -28.41
CA LYS A 254 20.43 -4.19 -29.38
C LYS A 254 18.93 -4.24 -29.16
N LEU A 255 18.34 -5.42 -28.90
CA LEU A 255 16.92 -5.54 -28.57
C LEU A 255 16.53 -4.74 -27.33
N LEU A 256 17.38 -4.76 -26.29
CA LEU A 256 17.15 -3.98 -25.06
C LEU A 256 17.24 -2.46 -25.31
N ARG A 257 18.21 -2.00 -26.14
CA ARG A 257 18.29 -0.59 -26.53
C ARG A 257 17.08 -0.16 -27.38
N ASP A 258 16.72 -0.97 -28.38
CA ASP A 258 15.55 -0.71 -29.22
C ASP A 258 14.23 -0.69 -28.39
N PHE A 259 14.14 -1.54 -27.38
CA PHE A 259 13.02 -1.54 -26.43
C PHE A 259 13.00 -0.29 -25.58
N TRP A 260 14.13 0.10 -24.99
CA TRP A 260 14.27 1.34 -24.26
C TRP A 260 13.90 2.56 -25.08
N ASP A 261 14.38 2.64 -26.33
CA ASP A 261 14.11 3.76 -27.22
C ASP A 261 12.64 3.87 -27.63
N LYS A 262 11.92 2.76 -27.62
CA LYS A 262 10.45 2.68 -27.86
C LYS A 262 9.63 2.83 -26.57
N GLN A 263 10.13 3.54 -25.58
CA GLN A 263 9.45 3.78 -24.31
C GLN A 263 9.26 2.49 -23.47
N GLY A 264 10.17 1.55 -23.65
CA GLY A 264 10.24 0.34 -22.85
C GLY A 264 10.58 0.63 -21.38
N ARG A 265 10.15 -0.23 -20.51
CA ARG A 265 10.30 -0.09 -19.07
C ARG A 265 10.94 -1.33 -18.47
N ILE A 266 11.93 -1.15 -17.62
CA ILE A 266 12.80 -2.22 -17.15
C ILE A 266 12.85 -2.20 -15.63
N LEU A 267 12.62 -3.34 -14.99
CA LEU A 267 13.01 -3.60 -13.61
C LEU A 267 14.17 -4.58 -13.63
N LEU A 268 15.31 -4.16 -13.11
CA LEU A 268 16.55 -4.92 -13.13
C LEU A 268 17.10 -5.09 -11.73
N LEU A 269 17.26 -6.33 -11.32
CA LEU A 269 17.95 -6.70 -10.09
C LEU A 269 19.25 -7.39 -10.48
N LEU A 270 20.38 -6.80 -10.13
CA LEU A 270 21.69 -7.30 -10.50
C LEU A 270 22.17 -8.37 -9.51
N ASP A 271 22.86 -9.37 -10.01
CA ASP A 271 23.70 -10.24 -9.19
C ASP A 271 25.14 -9.72 -9.18
N PRO A 272 25.62 -9.16 -8.06
CA PRO A 272 26.99 -8.63 -8.01
C PRO A 272 28.06 -9.68 -8.28
N ALA A 273 27.78 -10.97 -8.07
CA ALA A 273 28.72 -12.04 -8.37
C ALA A 273 28.87 -12.30 -9.88
N ALA A 274 27.89 -11.85 -10.68
CA ALA A 274 27.92 -12.01 -12.13
C ALA A 274 28.85 -10.97 -12.78
N LYS A 275 29.37 -11.32 -13.95
CA LYS A 275 30.12 -10.41 -14.80
C LYS A 275 29.36 -10.19 -16.10
N THR A 276 28.71 -9.03 -16.19
CA THR A 276 27.83 -8.64 -17.28
C THR A 276 28.28 -7.31 -17.92
N PRO A 277 29.51 -7.23 -18.50
CA PRO A 277 30.09 -5.97 -18.93
C PRO A 277 29.27 -5.23 -19.99
N LYS A 278 28.53 -5.93 -20.86
CA LYS A 278 27.67 -5.27 -21.86
C LYS A 278 26.40 -4.69 -21.24
N LEU A 279 25.83 -5.36 -20.25
CA LEU A 279 24.70 -4.83 -19.48
C LEU A 279 25.15 -3.62 -18.63
N ASP A 280 26.33 -3.70 -18.02
CA ASP A 280 26.92 -2.59 -17.24
C ASP A 280 27.20 -1.37 -18.13
N ALA A 281 27.69 -1.60 -19.37
CA ALA A 281 27.88 -0.55 -20.35
C ALA A 281 26.53 0.12 -20.72
N PHE A 282 25.48 -0.66 -20.91
CA PHE A 282 24.14 -0.13 -21.16
C PHE A 282 23.62 0.72 -19.99
N LEU A 283 23.80 0.28 -18.75
CA LEU A 283 23.42 1.07 -17.58
C LEU A 283 24.24 2.37 -17.49
N SER A 284 25.54 2.31 -17.80
CA SER A 284 26.40 3.47 -17.82
C SER A 284 25.99 4.50 -18.89
N GLU A 285 25.50 4.06 -20.06
CA GLU A 285 24.90 4.93 -21.09
C GLU A 285 23.67 5.70 -20.53
N LEU A 286 22.96 5.09 -19.59
CA LEU A 286 21.80 5.68 -18.90
C LEU A 286 22.16 6.48 -17.63
N GLY A 287 23.46 6.64 -17.35
CA GLY A 287 23.97 7.41 -16.21
C GLY A 287 24.05 6.62 -14.90
N VAL A 288 23.92 5.30 -14.94
CA VAL A 288 24.09 4.43 -13.76
C VAL A 288 25.31 3.56 -13.96
N LYS A 289 26.37 3.85 -13.23
CA LYS A 289 27.60 3.04 -13.22
C LYS A 289 27.52 2.02 -12.11
N VAL A 290 27.64 0.75 -12.46
CA VAL A 290 27.81 -0.35 -11.50
C VAL A 290 29.28 -0.43 -11.11
N ASN A 291 29.59 -0.36 -9.83
CA ASN A 291 30.97 -0.46 -9.35
C ASN A 291 31.34 -1.93 -9.10
N ASP A 292 32.57 -2.31 -9.45
CA ASP A 292 33.12 -3.66 -9.17
C ASP A 292 33.64 -3.72 -7.72
N ASP A 293 32.70 -3.58 -6.79
CA ASP A 293 32.97 -3.62 -5.36
C ASP A 293 31.94 -4.53 -4.64
N ARG A 294 32.16 -4.77 -3.35
CA ARG A 294 31.18 -5.38 -2.43
C ARG A 294 31.07 -4.50 -1.20
N LEU A 295 29.85 -4.15 -0.86
CA LEU A 295 29.56 -3.40 0.34
C LEU A 295 29.79 -4.25 1.58
N MET A 296 30.55 -3.69 2.51
CA MET A 296 30.91 -4.31 3.76
C MET A 296 30.81 -3.30 4.90
N VAL A 297 30.60 -3.80 6.11
CA VAL A 297 30.66 -3.00 7.34
C VAL A 297 31.20 -3.83 8.49
N PHE A 298 31.93 -3.19 9.40
CA PHE A 298 32.34 -3.79 10.65
C PHE A 298 31.29 -3.51 11.74
N LEU A 299 30.70 -4.58 12.26
CA LEU A 299 29.75 -4.53 13.38
C LEU A 299 30.47 -4.89 14.68
N ARG A 300 30.14 -4.19 15.75
CA ARG A 300 30.67 -4.52 17.08
C ARG A 300 29.82 -5.63 17.69
N THR A 301 30.39 -6.82 17.86
CA THR A 301 29.72 -8.02 18.40
C THR A 301 29.95 -8.26 19.90
N GLY A 302 30.75 -7.41 20.54
CA GLY A 302 31.09 -7.46 21.97
C GLY A 302 31.86 -6.23 22.40
N ILE A 303 32.56 -6.34 23.53
CA ILE A 303 33.29 -5.17 24.08
C ILE A 303 34.49 -4.80 23.20
N GLN A 304 35.07 -5.74 22.48
CA GLN A 304 36.28 -5.52 21.65
C GLN A 304 36.25 -6.20 20.27
N GLU A 305 35.29 -7.08 19.97
CA GLU A 305 35.27 -7.81 18.72
C GLU A 305 34.52 -7.04 17.64
N LEU A 306 35.14 -6.94 16.47
CA LEU A 306 34.55 -6.40 15.24
C LEU A 306 34.31 -7.55 14.27
N ALA A 307 33.06 -7.81 13.91
CA ALA A 307 32.71 -8.77 12.88
C ALA A 307 32.45 -8.04 11.56
N LEU A 308 33.04 -8.52 10.50
CA LEU A 308 32.78 -8.04 9.14
C LEU A 308 31.51 -8.72 8.63
N THR A 309 30.55 -7.93 8.18
CA THR A 309 29.35 -8.43 7.49
C THR A 309 29.28 -7.89 6.06
N ARG A 310 28.69 -8.71 5.19
CA ARG A 310 28.37 -8.38 3.78
C ARG A 310 26.86 -8.18 3.57
N ASP A 311 26.06 -8.40 4.62
CA ASP A 311 24.65 -8.05 4.58
C ASP A 311 24.50 -6.55 4.78
N VAL A 312 23.72 -5.92 3.90
CA VAL A 312 23.66 -4.46 3.83
C VAL A 312 22.35 -3.98 4.44
N GLN A 313 22.46 -3.26 5.55
CA GLN A 313 21.32 -2.45 6.02
C GLN A 313 21.25 -1.17 5.20
N ALA A 314 20.08 -0.92 4.63
CA ALA A 314 19.83 0.25 3.82
C ALA A 314 18.46 0.84 4.14
N HIS A 315 18.24 2.08 3.73
CA HIS A 315 16.95 2.75 3.83
C HIS A 315 16.48 3.23 2.46
N PHE A 316 15.17 3.34 2.31
CA PHE A 316 14.54 3.84 1.09
C PHE A 316 14.43 5.37 1.13
N LEU A 317 14.77 6.01 0.02
CA LEU A 317 14.72 7.47 -0.13
C LEU A 317 13.35 7.90 -0.70
N GLY A 318 12.70 8.87 -0.07
CA GLY A 318 11.32 9.28 -0.41
C GLY A 318 11.14 10.15 -1.65
N GLY A 319 12.20 10.45 -2.40
CA GLY A 319 12.19 11.42 -3.51
C GLY A 319 11.51 10.94 -4.80
N ASN A 320 11.28 9.64 -4.95
CA ASN A 320 10.68 9.02 -6.14
C ASN A 320 9.37 8.31 -5.82
N PRO A 321 8.39 8.27 -6.72
CA PRO A 321 7.13 7.53 -6.52
C PRO A 321 7.32 6.07 -6.10
N VAL A 322 8.37 5.40 -6.58
CA VAL A 322 8.68 3.99 -6.25
C VAL A 322 8.84 3.78 -4.75
N THR A 323 9.57 4.66 -4.10
CA THR A 323 9.96 4.54 -2.69
C THR A 323 9.25 5.51 -1.76
N LYS A 324 8.36 6.35 -2.27
CA LYS A 324 7.67 7.39 -1.48
C LYS A 324 6.95 6.84 -0.24
N ARG A 325 6.43 5.63 -0.31
CA ARG A 325 5.74 4.96 0.82
C ARG A 325 6.70 4.35 1.83
N LEU A 326 7.90 4.02 1.36
CA LEU A 326 8.94 3.39 2.14
C LEU A 326 9.96 4.42 2.65
N ALA A 327 9.67 5.72 2.50
CA ALA A 327 10.59 6.77 2.93
C ALA A 327 11.07 6.52 4.37
N ASP A 328 12.39 6.48 4.54
CA ASP A 328 13.08 6.21 5.82
C ASP A 328 12.85 4.81 6.42
N VAL A 329 12.13 3.93 5.72
CA VAL A 329 12.01 2.52 6.12
C VAL A 329 13.32 1.82 5.85
N ARG A 330 13.77 1.00 6.79
CA ARG A 330 14.99 0.19 6.68
C ARG A 330 14.66 -1.18 6.13
N ALA A 331 15.58 -1.71 5.34
CA ALA A 331 15.55 -3.07 4.81
C ALA A 331 16.93 -3.71 4.90
N LEU A 332 16.95 -5.03 4.97
CA LEU A 332 18.16 -5.83 5.00
C LEU A 332 18.36 -6.53 3.66
N PHE A 333 19.48 -6.28 3.02
CA PHE A 333 19.88 -6.89 1.75
C PHE A 333 20.92 -7.98 2.05
N PHE A 334 20.49 -9.23 1.92
CA PHE A 334 21.32 -10.38 2.19
C PHE A 334 22.29 -10.65 1.04
N GLY A 335 23.45 -11.21 1.38
CA GLY A 335 24.48 -11.61 0.44
C GLY A 335 25.24 -10.41 -0.15
N GLY A 336 25.88 -10.64 -1.28
CA GLY A 336 26.69 -9.58 -1.92
C GLY A 336 25.85 -8.45 -2.50
N THR A 337 26.26 -7.21 -2.27
CA THR A 337 25.65 -6.01 -2.86
C THR A 337 26.77 -5.11 -3.35
N SER A 338 26.71 -4.60 -4.58
CA SER A 338 27.63 -3.59 -5.08
C SER A 338 27.09 -2.18 -4.96
N SER A 339 27.97 -1.20 -4.99
CA SER A 339 27.54 0.19 -5.03
C SER A 339 27.21 0.65 -6.46
N LEU A 340 26.32 1.63 -6.56
CA LEU A 340 25.96 2.31 -7.79
C LEU A 340 26.44 3.76 -7.72
N THR A 341 27.08 4.23 -8.79
CA THR A 341 27.41 5.65 -8.97
C THR A 341 26.47 6.27 -9.97
N LEU A 342 25.78 7.34 -9.60
CA LEU A 342 24.88 8.08 -10.48
C LEU A 342 25.67 9.24 -11.12
N GLU A 343 25.62 9.33 -12.46
CA GLU A 343 26.32 10.31 -13.28
C GLU A 343 25.32 11.26 -13.98
N PRO A 344 24.62 12.16 -13.24
CA PRO A 344 23.56 12.99 -13.82
C PRO A 344 24.07 13.94 -14.91
N ASP A 345 25.30 14.41 -14.81
CA ASP A 345 25.89 15.31 -15.79
C ASP A 345 26.09 14.67 -17.16
N ARG A 346 26.33 13.36 -17.17
CA ARG A 346 26.49 12.57 -18.41
C ARG A 346 25.21 12.50 -19.25
N VAL A 347 24.05 12.48 -18.62
CA VAL A 347 22.75 12.23 -19.26
C VAL A 347 21.81 13.43 -19.27
N ARG A 348 22.22 14.56 -18.72
CA ARG A 348 21.40 15.79 -18.65
C ARG A 348 20.98 16.28 -20.05
N ALA A 349 21.85 16.19 -21.03
CA ALA A 349 21.56 16.58 -22.41
C ALA A 349 20.51 15.65 -23.09
N ALA A 350 20.34 14.43 -22.61
CA ALA A 350 19.38 13.46 -23.13
C ALA A 350 18.00 13.52 -22.47
N ASN A 351 17.74 14.54 -21.63
CA ASN A 351 16.50 14.68 -20.83
C ASN A 351 16.19 13.44 -19.97
N VAL A 352 17.22 12.92 -19.30
CA VAL A 352 17.14 11.78 -18.39
C VAL A 352 17.20 12.30 -16.96
N ARG A 353 16.24 11.86 -16.14
CA ARG A 353 16.22 12.07 -14.70
C ARG A 353 16.75 10.83 -13.99
N LEU A 354 17.64 11.04 -13.04
CA LEU A 354 18.23 10.02 -12.18
C LEU A 354 17.84 10.29 -10.74
N ASP A 355 17.19 9.32 -10.09
CA ASP A 355 16.82 9.41 -8.68
C ASP A 355 17.45 8.24 -7.92
N PRO A 356 18.20 8.47 -6.83
CA PRO A 356 18.58 7.39 -5.94
C PRO A 356 17.34 6.89 -5.19
N LEU A 357 17.19 5.57 -5.07
CA LEU A 357 16.04 4.93 -4.42
C LEU A 357 16.39 4.31 -3.08
N ILE A 358 17.57 3.70 -2.99
CA ILE A 358 18.01 2.93 -1.84
C ILE A 358 19.43 3.30 -1.52
N GLN A 359 19.70 3.62 -0.27
CA GLN A 359 21.01 4.00 0.20
C GLN A 359 21.41 3.16 1.42
N ALA A 360 22.63 2.62 1.42
CA ALA A 360 23.16 1.89 2.55
C ALA A 360 23.26 2.81 3.79
N GLU A 361 23.26 2.23 4.97
CA GLU A 361 23.47 2.98 6.21
C GLU A 361 24.92 3.48 6.31
N LYS A 362 25.15 4.42 7.22
CA LYS A 362 26.50 4.98 7.45
C LYS A 362 27.48 3.89 7.93
N GLY A 363 28.70 3.96 7.46
CA GLY A 363 29.78 3.03 7.83
C GLY A 363 30.00 1.90 6.83
N TYR A 364 29.06 1.70 5.87
CA TYR A 364 29.33 0.80 4.76
C TYR A 364 30.34 1.38 3.80
N PHE A 365 31.25 0.54 3.32
CA PHE A 365 32.26 0.88 2.31
C PHE A 365 32.27 -0.14 1.18
N GLY A 366 32.63 0.28 -0.02
CA GLY A 366 32.79 -0.61 -1.16
C GLY A 366 34.21 -1.16 -1.20
N GLU A 367 34.35 -2.46 -1.06
CA GLU A 367 35.64 -3.16 -1.13
C GLU A 367 35.83 -3.80 -2.50
N THR A 368 36.89 -3.42 -3.19
CA THR A 368 37.25 -3.93 -4.53
C THR A 368 38.01 -5.26 -4.47
N ASP A 369 38.75 -5.51 -3.36
CA ASP A 369 39.48 -6.75 -3.12
C ASP A 369 38.69 -7.71 -2.21
N TYR A 370 37.40 -7.79 -2.45
CA TYR A 370 36.45 -8.50 -1.61
C TYR A 370 36.65 -10.04 -1.54
N ASN A 371 37.48 -10.61 -2.38
CA ASN A 371 37.86 -12.02 -2.34
C ASN A 371 39.12 -12.26 -1.48
N SER A 372 39.73 -11.23 -0.96
CA SER A 372 40.87 -11.31 -0.05
C SER A 372 40.40 -11.48 1.39
N ASP A 373 41.25 -12.10 2.23
CA ASP A 373 41.04 -12.17 3.69
C ASP A 373 41.80 -11.08 4.45
N ASN A 374 42.26 -10.01 3.74
CA ASN A 374 43.08 -8.92 4.30
C ASN A 374 42.25 -7.96 5.16
N GLN A 375 41.99 -8.35 6.39
CA GLN A 375 41.23 -7.52 7.33
C GLN A 375 41.88 -6.15 7.63
N ALA A 376 43.18 -6.06 7.57
CA ALA A 376 43.88 -4.77 7.80
C ALA A 376 43.58 -3.75 6.70
N LYS A 377 43.50 -4.21 5.43
CA LYS A 377 43.07 -3.40 4.31
C LYS A 377 41.62 -2.98 4.47
N PHE A 378 40.72 -3.92 4.77
CA PHE A 378 39.28 -3.64 4.99
C PHE A 378 39.05 -2.60 6.11
N GLN A 379 39.82 -2.66 7.20
CA GLN A 379 39.74 -1.66 8.26
C GLN A 379 40.24 -0.27 7.80
N THR A 380 41.20 -0.22 6.89
CA THR A 380 41.69 1.02 6.33
C THR A 380 40.66 1.64 5.40
N ASP A 381 40.06 0.83 4.54
CA ASP A 381 39.02 1.25 3.60
C ASP A 381 37.73 1.67 4.34
N ALA A 382 37.35 0.95 5.42
CA ALA A 382 36.26 1.33 6.31
C ALA A 382 36.46 2.73 6.96
N LYS A 383 37.71 3.07 7.34
CA LYS A 383 38.03 4.40 7.90
C LYS A 383 38.01 5.51 6.85
N ALA A 384 38.26 5.15 5.60
CA ALA A 384 38.18 6.06 4.45
C ALA A 384 36.78 6.18 3.85
N ALA A 385 35.79 5.42 4.39
CA ALA A 385 34.44 5.44 3.90
C ALA A 385 33.85 6.87 3.88
N GLY A 386 33.33 7.24 2.72
CA GLY A 386 32.77 8.56 2.46
C GLY A 386 31.25 8.62 2.71
N ALA A 387 30.54 9.18 1.75
CA ALA A 387 29.08 9.21 1.79
C ALA A 387 28.49 7.79 1.70
N PRO A 388 27.33 7.55 2.32
CA PRO A 388 26.65 6.25 2.25
C PRO A 388 26.43 5.81 0.80
N PRO A 389 26.80 4.55 0.43
CA PRO A 389 26.68 4.08 -0.94
C PRO A 389 25.23 3.95 -1.40
N THR A 390 24.95 4.29 -2.66
CA THR A 390 23.66 4.01 -3.31
C THR A 390 23.66 2.57 -3.83
N ILE A 391 22.57 1.84 -3.61
CA ILE A 391 22.40 0.45 -4.07
C ILE A 391 21.17 0.25 -4.94
N GLY A 392 20.31 1.27 -5.07
CA GLY A 392 19.16 1.25 -5.95
C GLY A 392 18.89 2.61 -6.56
N ALA A 393 18.51 2.64 -7.83
CA ALA A 393 18.27 3.87 -8.60
C ALA A 393 17.08 3.74 -9.54
N ALA A 394 16.44 4.87 -9.85
CA ALA A 394 15.47 5.00 -10.93
C ALA A 394 16.01 5.94 -12.01
N VAL A 395 15.74 5.55 -13.25
CA VAL A 395 16.04 6.35 -14.44
C VAL A 395 14.76 6.60 -15.21
N GLU A 396 14.47 7.83 -15.57
CA GLU A 396 13.34 8.20 -16.42
C GLU A 396 13.79 9.12 -17.55
N ARG A 397 13.54 8.71 -18.80
CA ARG A 397 13.81 9.50 -20.01
C ARG A 397 12.49 10.00 -20.59
N GLY A 398 12.40 11.30 -20.87
CA GLY A 398 11.19 11.94 -21.39
C GLY A 398 10.18 12.29 -20.29
N ALA A 399 10.64 12.49 -19.04
CA ALA A 399 9.79 13.00 -17.97
C ALA A 399 9.23 14.39 -18.31
N SER A 400 7.95 14.60 -18.05
CA SER A 400 7.33 15.93 -18.11
C SER A 400 7.55 16.65 -16.78
N ALA A 401 7.84 17.94 -16.83
CA ALA A 401 7.86 18.80 -15.65
C ALA A 401 6.46 18.98 -15.04
N ASP A 402 5.39 18.75 -15.81
CA ASP A 402 4.00 18.79 -15.35
C ASP A 402 3.52 17.35 -15.06
N GLU A 403 3.34 17.03 -13.79
CA GLU A 403 2.83 15.71 -13.31
C GLU A 403 1.42 15.37 -13.87
N ARG A 404 0.70 16.33 -14.45
CA ARG A 404 -0.61 16.11 -15.06
C ARG A 404 -0.53 15.58 -16.49
N VAL A 405 0.64 15.72 -17.13
CA VAL A 405 0.87 15.25 -18.49
C VAL A 405 1.45 13.84 -18.42
N GLN A 406 0.64 12.83 -18.67
CA GLN A 406 1.10 11.46 -18.84
C GLN A 406 1.86 11.38 -20.16
N MET A 407 3.15 11.60 -20.15
CA MET A 407 4.02 11.28 -21.28
C MET A 407 4.43 9.80 -21.20
N ASN A 408 4.46 9.16 -22.35
CA ASN A 408 5.05 7.84 -22.46
C ASN A 408 6.57 7.98 -22.32
N SER A 409 7.10 7.67 -21.15
CA SER A 409 8.52 7.75 -20.83
C SER A 409 9.16 6.36 -20.77
N SER A 410 10.44 6.26 -21.13
CA SER A 410 11.24 5.09 -20.81
C SER A 410 11.60 5.13 -19.33
N ARG A 411 11.46 4.01 -18.62
CA ARG A 411 11.70 3.94 -17.18
C ARG A 411 12.53 2.72 -16.82
N LEU A 412 13.50 2.90 -15.95
CA LEU A 412 14.33 1.84 -15.39
C LEU A 412 14.32 1.94 -13.87
N VAL A 413 14.15 0.82 -13.21
CA VAL A 413 14.48 0.64 -11.80
C VAL A 413 15.59 -0.39 -11.74
N VAL A 414 16.70 -0.05 -11.11
CA VAL A 414 17.83 -0.95 -10.95
C VAL A 414 18.23 -1.06 -9.48
N VAL A 415 18.48 -2.28 -9.02
CA VAL A 415 19.01 -2.57 -7.68
C VAL A 415 20.18 -3.51 -7.82
N SER A 416 21.27 -3.22 -7.14
CA SER A 416 22.52 -4.00 -7.20
C SER A 416 22.53 -5.22 -6.28
N ASN A 417 21.37 -5.81 -6.04
CA ASN A 417 21.21 -7.04 -5.28
C ASN A 417 19.95 -7.77 -5.79
N ALA A 418 20.10 -9.01 -6.25
CA ALA A 418 18.99 -9.84 -6.69
C ALA A 418 18.47 -10.77 -5.60
N THR A 419 19.26 -11.01 -4.55
CA THR A 419 18.90 -11.98 -3.51
C THR A 419 17.84 -11.46 -2.56
N PHE A 420 17.66 -10.13 -2.46
CA PHE A 420 16.68 -9.52 -1.55
C PHE A 420 15.23 -9.85 -1.91
N VAL A 421 14.95 -10.34 -3.12
CA VAL A 421 13.60 -10.78 -3.54
C VAL A 421 13.43 -12.30 -3.49
N GLN A 422 14.44 -13.03 -3.05
CA GLN A 422 14.33 -14.48 -2.89
C GLN A 422 13.48 -14.84 -1.68
N ASP A 423 12.86 -16.01 -1.71
CA ASP A 423 11.88 -16.46 -0.72
C ASP A 423 12.41 -16.44 0.72
N ASN A 424 13.69 -16.82 0.90
CA ASN A 424 14.36 -16.76 2.21
C ASN A 424 14.57 -15.34 2.74
N ALA A 425 14.80 -14.37 1.86
CA ALA A 425 14.95 -12.96 2.23
C ALA A 425 13.58 -12.32 2.49
N VAL A 426 12.61 -12.54 1.60
CA VAL A 426 11.26 -11.99 1.70
C VAL A 426 10.51 -12.47 2.95
N THR A 427 10.73 -13.71 3.39
CA THR A 427 10.14 -14.22 4.63
C THR A 427 10.69 -13.55 5.89
N GLN A 428 11.90 -13.02 5.84
CA GLN A 428 12.53 -12.28 6.94
C GLN A 428 12.21 -10.78 6.88
N ASP A 429 12.11 -10.21 5.67
CA ASP A 429 11.86 -8.79 5.45
C ASP A 429 10.89 -8.59 4.28
N GLN A 430 9.65 -8.22 4.58
CA GLN A 430 8.61 -8.00 3.58
C GLN A 430 8.77 -6.68 2.80
N GLN A 431 9.71 -5.80 3.19
CA GLN A 431 9.93 -4.51 2.53
C GLN A 431 10.35 -4.69 1.05
N ALA A 432 10.97 -5.82 0.73
CA ALA A 432 11.30 -6.18 -0.64
C ALA A 432 10.06 -6.26 -1.55
N LEU A 433 8.98 -6.88 -1.09
CA LEU A 433 7.73 -6.97 -1.85
C LEU A 433 7.06 -5.62 -2.03
N ASP A 434 7.08 -4.78 -0.99
CA ASP A 434 6.52 -3.43 -1.07
C ASP A 434 7.31 -2.55 -2.05
N PHE A 435 8.63 -2.68 -2.07
CA PHE A 435 9.49 -2.00 -3.05
C PHE A 435 9.21 -2.49 -4.48
N ILE A 436 9.15 -3.79 -4.69
CA ILE A 436 8.85 -4.36 -6.02
C ILE A 436 7.44 -3.95 -6.48
N SER A 437 6.45 -3.97 -5.61
CA SER A 437 5.10 -3.46 -5.93
C SER A 437 5.15 -2.00 -6.37
N GLY A 438 5.86 -1.14 -5.62
CA GLY A 438 6.07 0.26 -5.99
C GLY A 438 6.74 0.41 -7.36
N GLY A 439 7.81 -0.33 -7.59
CA GLY A 439 8.57 -0.34 -8.85
C GLY A 439 7.74 -0.79 -10.03
N VAL A 440 7.07 -1.93 -9.93
CA VAL A 440 6.22 -2.49 -10.99
C VAL A 440 5.04 -1.56 -11.28
N ASN A 441 4.38 -1.01 -10.26
CA ASN A 441 3.27 -0.08 -10.46
C ASN A 441 3.72 1.22 -11.14
N TRP A 442 4.91 1.74 -10.79
CA TRP A 442 5.48 2.90 -11.47
C TRP A 442 5.84 2.60 -12.93
N LEU A 443 6.46 1.43 -13.18
CA LEU A 443 6.79 0.97 -14.53
C LEU A 443 5.55 0.71 -15.37
N LEU A 444 4.46 0.20 -14.81
CA LEU A 444 3.19 -0.01 -15.51
C LEU A 444 2.34 1.27 -15.61
N SER A 445 2.84 2.43 -15.18
CA SER A 445 2.07 3.68 -15.06
C SER A 445 0.78 3.51 -14.23
N ARG A 446 0.85 2.69 -13.19
CA ARG A 446 -0.23 2.45 -12.23
C ARG A 446 -0.01 3.27 -10.95
N GLU A 447 0.56 4.48 -11.08
CA GLU A 447 0.89 5.34 -9.94
C GLU A 447 -0.31 5.61 -9.03
N GLN A 448 -1.52 5.46 -9.55
CA GLN A 448 -2.75 5.52 -8.77
C GLN A 448 -2.83 4.45 -7.68
N LEU A 449 -2.16 3.30 -7.87
CA LEU A 449 -2.06 2.22 -6.87
C LEU A 449 -0.92 2.43 -5.87
N ILE A 450 0.08 3.22 -6.24
CA ILE A 450 1.21 3.54 -5.37
C ILE A 450 0.68 4.31 -4.16
N GLY A 451 0.79 3.74 -2.97
CA GLY A 451 0.40 4.37 -1.71
C GLY A 451 -0.95 3.93 -1.12
N ILE A 452 -1.56 2.83 -1.58
CA ILE A 452 -2.58 2.13 -0.80
C ILE A 452 -1.86 1.15 0.13
N ALA A 453 -1.62 1.59 1.38
CA ALA A 453 -0.92 0.76 2.36
C ALA A 453 -1.85 -0.30 2.97
N PRO A 454 -1.36 -1.51 3.26
CA PRO A 454 -2.03 -2.43 4.16
C PRO A 454 -2.32 -1.76 5.50
N LYS A 455 -3.49 -2.01 6.08
CA LYS A 455 -3.84 -1.49 7.39
C LYS A 455 -3.48 -2.53 8.45
N ILE A 456 -2.33 -2.32 9.08
CA ILE A 456 -1.80 -3.24 10.10
C ILE A 456 -2.63 -3.07 11.36
N SER A 457 -3.25 -4.13 11.84
CA SER A 457 -3.90 -4.17 13.15
C SER A 457 -2.84 -4.31 14.23
N LYS A 458 -2.47 -3.21 14.87
CA LYS A 458 -1.60 -3.26 16.04
C LYS A 458 -2.43 -3.74 17.23
N PRO A 459 -2.08 -4.87 17.88
CA PRO A 459 -2.78 -5.29 19.09
C PRO A 459 -2.64 -4.20 20.15
N LEU A 460 -3.75 -3.88 20.79
CA LEU A 460 -3.76 -3.00 21.95
C LEU A 460 -3.12 -3.75 23.14
N ILE A 461 -1.81 -3.65 23.25
CA ILE A 461 -1.11 -4.12 24.44
C ILE A 461 -1.21 -2.99 25.45
N PHE A 462 -2.15 -3.10 26.39
CA PHE A 462 -2.19 -2.27 27.57
C PHE A 462 -1.06 -2.71 28.51
N THR A 463 0.10 -2.11 28.36
CA THR A 463 1.13 -2.19 29.40
C THR A 463 0.78 -1.18 30.50
N LEU A 464 -0.06 -1.59 31.43
CA LEU A 464 -0.25 -0.85 32.67
C LEU A 464 1.00 -1.09 33.53
N ASN A 465 1.89 -0.12 33.57
CA ASN A 465 2.97 -0.15 34.54
C ASN A 465 2.41 0.05 35.96
N GLU A 466 3.16 -0.31 36.98
CA GLU A 466 2.70 -0.26 38.38
C GLU A 466 2.25 1.16 38.82
N ASP A 467 2.88 2.20 38.25
CA ASP A 467 2.51 3.59 38.52
C ASP A 467 1.14 3.96 37.95
N ALA A 468 0.84 3.49 36.73
CA ALA A 468 -0.46 3.71 36.11
C ALA A 468 -1.57 2.98 36.89
N LEU A 469 -1.31 1.74 37.33
CA LEU A 469 -2.23 1.00 38.20
C LEU A 469 -2.47 1.69 39.55
N ARG A 470 -1.41 2.22 40.18
CA ARG A 470 -1.52 2.96 41.41
C ARG A 470 -2.35 4.24 41.25
N ASN A 471 -2.10 5.01 40.20
CA ASN A 471 -2.87 6.20 39.86
C ASN A 471 -4.34 5.90 39.56
N LEU A 472 -4.62 4.84 38.83
CA LEU A 472 -5.97 4.39 38.55
C LEU A 472 -6.72 3.99 39.82
N ARG A 473 -6.06 3.27 40.76
CA ARG A 473 -6.63 2.95 42.09
C ARG A 473 -7.00 4.20 42.85
N TRP A 474 -6.13 5.21 42.91
CA TRP A 474 -6.42 6.47 43.60
C TRP A 474 -7.58 7.24 42.97
N ILE A 475 -7.67 7.28 41.63
CA ILE A 475 -8.78 7.93 40.94
C ILE A 475 -10.10 7.24 41.24
N VAL A 476 -10.13 5.90 41.20
CA VAL A 476 -11.38 5.13 41.40
C VAL A 476 -11.79 5.08 42.86
N LEU A 477 -10.84 4.81 43.78
CA LEU A 477 -11.16 4.60 45.21
C LEU A 477 -11.33 5.89 46.00
N VAL A 478 -10.70 6.98 45.58
CA VAL A 478 -10.73 8.25 46.33
C VAL A 478 -11.34 9.37 45.48
N GLY A 479 -10.91 9.54 44.24
CA GLY A 479 -11.36 10.64 43.39
C GLY A 479 -12.87 10.58 43.07
N MET A 480 -13.38 9.42 42.65
CA MET A 480 -14.79 9.27 42.37
C MET A 480 -15.70 9.49 43.62
N PRO A 481 -15.45 8.85 44.74
CA PRO A 481 -16.26 9.11 45.94
C PRO A 481 -16.22 10.57 46.40
N LEU A 482 -15.08 11.25 46.31
CA LEU A 482 -14.95 12.66 46.63
C LEU A 482 -15.79 13.57 45.74
N ILE A 483 -15.84 13.27 44.42
CA ILE A 483 -16.70 14.01 43.48
C ILE A 483 -18.18 13.86 43.87
N PHE A 484 -18.64 12.63 44.16
CA PHE A 484 -20.01 12.41 44.59
C PHE A 484 -20.31 13.06 45.97
N ALA A 485 -19.38 13.02 46.91
CA ALA A 485 -19.51 13.71 48.20
C ALA A 485 -19.59 15.23 48.05
N ALA A 486 -18.76 15.81 47.14
CA ALA A 486 -18.79 17.25 46.86
C ALA A 486 -20.11 17.66 46.17
N LEU A 487 -20.62 16.86 45.21
CA LEU A 487 -21.91 17.11 44.61
C LEU A 487 -23.04 16.99 45.62
N GLY A 488 -23.02 16.00 46.51
CA GLY A 488 -23.98 15.86 47.60
C GLY A 488 -23.96 17.04 48.57
N ALA A 489 -22.76 17.52 48.94
CA ALA A 489 -22.61 18.70 49.81
C ALA A 489 -23.11 19.99 49.09
N ALA A 490 -22.86 20.15 47.80
CA ALA A 490 -23.36 21.29 47.04
C ALA A 490 -24.91 21.31 46.97
N VAL A 491 -25.54 20.15 46.71
CA VAL A 491 -27.01 20.02 46.69
C VAL A 491 -27.60 20.24 48.09
N TRP A 492 -26.95 19.73 49.14
CA TRP A 492 -27.37 19.96 50.51
C TRP A 492 -27.26 21.45 50.90
N TRP A 493 -26.21 22.14 50.48
CA TRP A 493 -26.05 23.59 50.71
C TRP A 493 -27.14 24.40 49.99
N GLN A 494 -27.42 24.11 48.71
CA GLN A 494 -28.49 24.76 47.96
C GLN A 494 -29.90 24.58 48.57
N ARG A 495 -30.14 23.47 49.26
CA ARG A 495 -31.44 23.22 49.90
C ARG A 495 -31.59 23.89 51.30
N ARG A 496 -30.50 24.45 51.84
CA ARG A 496 -30.53 25.17 53.11
C ARG A 496 -30.68 26.69 53.00
N VAL A 497 -30.56 27.21 51.81
CA VAL A 497 -30.90 28.60 51.45
C VAL A 497 -32.28 28.61 50.77
#